data_0c201334777a2b9bd54d5873dd482877
#
_entry.id   0c201334777a2b9bd54d5873dd482877
#
_cell.length_a   1.000
_cell.length_b   1.000
_cell.length_c   1.000
_cell.angle_alpha   90.00
_cell.angle_beta   90.00
_cell.angle_gamma   90.00
#
_symmetry.space_group_name_H-M   'P 1'
#
loop_
_entity.id
_entity.type
_entity.pdbx_description
1 polymer ?
#
loop_
_entity_poly.entity_id
_entity_poly.type
_entity_poly.pdbx_seq_one_letter_code
_entity_poly.pdbx_strand_id
1 'polypeptide(L)'
;MRRAFMIVLALMVSASFGAVGCLLEAGSLSGSGGVGQEQKPPVPSKRVLIVYFSHSGNTREMANQIHGIVGGDLFEIVTVQPYPQEYKAVIAVAKRERDSQFRPKLTKRVENLDSYDLVFLGYPNWYGTLPMAL
;
A
#
# COMPACT_ATOMS: atom_id res chain seq x y z
N MET A 1 13.58 22.57 9.96
CA MET A 1 13.18 21.22 10.37
C MET A 1 11.81 20.92 9.75
N ARG A 2 11.77 20.24 8.62
CA ARG A 2 10.51 19.82 7.96
C ARG A 2 10.04 18.55 8.67
N ARG A 3 8.90 18.58 9.30
CA ARG A 3 8.28 17.41 9.93
C ARG A 3 7.63 16.57 8.82
N ALA A 4 8.19 15.40 8.53
CA ALA A 4 7.53 14.41 7.67
C ALA A 4 6.22 13.98 8.34
N PHE A 5 5.10 14.15 7.63
CA PHE A 5 3.79 13.68 8.10
C PHE A 5 3.67 12.20 7.73
N MET A 6 3.72 11.34 8.74
CA MET A 6 3.53 9.90 8.56
C MET A 6 2.04 9.58 8.67
N ILE A 7 1.43 9.18 7.54
CA ILE A 7 0.05 8.68 7.52
C ILE A 7 0.12 7.16 7.52
N VAL A 8 -0.25 6.54 8.61
CA VAL A 8 -0.40 5.09 8.72
C VAL A 8 -1.81 4.73 8.24
N LEU A 9 -1.93 4.18 7.03
CA LEU A 9 -3.20 3.68 6.51
C LEU A 9 -3.28 2.17 6.73
N ALA A 10 -3.87 1.76 7.87
CA ALA A 10 -4.23 0.36 8.11
C ALA A 10 -5.58 0.09 7.42
N LEU A 11 -5.58 -0.61 6.26
CA LEU A 11 -6.81 -1.03 5.61
C LEU A 11 -7.18 -2.45 6.04
N MET A 12 -8.30 -2.55 6.77
CA MET A 12 -8.98 -3.82 6.97
C MET A 12 -9.83 -4.12 5.72
N VAL A 13 -9.42 -5.09 4.92
CA VAL A 13 -10.26 -5.62 3.84
C VAL A 13 -11.17 -6.68 4.41
N SER A 14 -12.41 -6.31 4.71
CA SER A 14 -13.51 -7.27 4.86
C SER A 14 -14.10 -7.51 3.46
N ALA A 15 -13.91 -8.73 2.94
CA ALA A 15 -14.51 -9.16 1.69
C ALA A 15 -16.02 -9.37 1.90
N SER A 16 -16.84 -8.44 1.44
CA SER A 16 -18.27 -8.66 1.26
C SER A 16 -18.54 -8.83 -0.22
N PHE A 17 -18.80 -10.07 -0.62
CA PHE A 17 -19.38 -10.41 -1.92
C PHE A 17 -20.85 -9.97 -1.92
N GLY A 18 -21.17 -8.97 -2.76
CA GLY A 18 -22.54 -8.58 -3.07
C GLY A 18 -22.71 -8.54 -4.58
N ALA A 19 -23.31 -9.60 -5.14
CA ALA A 19 -23.77 -9.61 -6.51
C ALA A 19 -25.07 -8.79 -6.62
N VAL A 20 -25.11 -7.79 -7.49
CA VAL A 20 -26.38 -7.25 -8.01
C VAL A 20 -26.26 -6.96 -9.50
N GLY A 21 -27.21 -7.48 -10.18
CA GLY A 21 -27.42 -7.67 -11.56
C GLY A 21 -27.63 -6.43 -12.43
N CYS A 22 -27.51 -6.75 -13.68
CA CYS A 22 -27.78 -6.09 -14.94
C CYS A 22 -29.12 -5.33 -14.99
N LEU A 23 -29.09 -4.14 -15.57
CA LEU A 23 -30.18 -3.65 -16.43
C LEU A 23 -29.61 -2.68 -17.47
N LEU A 24 -29.80 -3.07 -18.72
CA LEU A 24 -29.56 -2.28 -19.92
C LEU A 24 -30.62 -1.13 -20.00
N GLU A 25 -30.17 0.08 -20.33
CA GLU A 25 -31.00 0.98 -21.14
C GLU A 25 -30.12 1.80 -22.08
N ALA A 26 -30.46 1.66 -23.35
CA ALA A 26 -29.90 2.41 -24.45
C ALA A 26 -30.62 3.78 -24.54
N GLY A 27 -29.83 4.85 -24.47
CA GLY A 27 -30.28 6.20 -24.73
C GLY A 27 -29.22 6.99 -25.49
N SER A 28 -29.37 7.04 -26.80
CA SER A 28 -28.60 7.89 -27.71
C SER A 28 -29.03 9.34 -27.54
N LEU A 29 -28.09 10.23 -27.16
CA LEU A 29 -28.19 11.65 -27.44
C LEU A 29 -26.79 12.21 -27.76
N SER A 30 -26.63 12.55 -29.03
CA SER A 30 -25.56 13.36 -29.58
C SER A 30 -25.56 14.75 -28.93
N GLY A 31 -24.53 15.11 -28.24
CA GLY A 31 -24.27 16.43 -27.70
C GLY A 31 -22.78 16.74 -27.78
N SER A 32 -22.38 17.45 -28.86
CA SER A 32 -21.09 18.08 -29.00
C SER A 32 -20.93 19.15 -27.89
N GLY A 33 -20.24 18.82 -26.82
CA GLY A 33 -19.83 19.77 -25.80
C GLY A 33 -18.33 19.56 -25.52
N GLY A 34 -17.50 20.53 -25.93
CA GLY A 34 -16.10 20.54 -25.64
C GLY A 34 -15.86 20.44 -24.14
N VAL A 35 -15.34 19.31 -23.69
CA VAL A 35 -14.89 19.11 -22.33
C VAL A 35 -13.59 19.91 -22.21
N GLY A 36 -13.72 21.12 -21.63
CA GLY A 36 -12.55 21.84 -21.13
C GLY A 36 -11.78 20.93 -20.19
N GLN A 37 -10.57 20.57 -20.56
CA GLN A 37 -9.66 19.93 -19.65
C GLN A 37 -9.42 20.91 -18.49
N GLU A 38 -10.05 20.66 -17.36
CA GLU A 38 -9.76 21.33 -16.11
C GLU A 38 -8.32 21.00 -15.76
N GLN A 39 -7.40 21.89 -16.17
CA GLN A 39 -6.01 21.83 -15.77
C GLN A 39 -5.97 21.99 -14.25
N LYS A 40 -5.90 20.84 -13.55
CA LYS A 40 -5.58 20.79 -12.12
C LYS A 40 -4.32 21.66 -11.89
N PRO A 41 -4.40 22.68 -11.00
CA PRO A 41 -3.25 23.52 -10.73
C PRO A 41 -2.04 22.64 -10.37
N PRO A 42 -0.82 23.02 -10.78
CA PRO A 42 0.37 22.26 -10.46
C PRO A 42 0.50 22.19 -8.94
N VAL A 43 0.15 21.05 -8.39
CA VAL A 43 0.43 20.74 -6.99
C VAL A 43 1.96 20.75 -6.88
N PRO A 44 2.57 21.54 -5.96
CA PRO A 44 4.01 21.48 -5.77
C PRO A 44 4.37 20.01 -5.60
N SER A 45 5.29 19.52 -6.42
CA SER A 45 5.63 18.10 -6.52
C SER A 45 6.24 17.63 -5.20
N LYS A 46 5.37 17.21 -4.27
CA LYS A 46 5.81 16.57 -3.03
C LYS A 46 6.51 15.27 -3.39
N ARG A 47 7.68 15.06 -2.82
CA ARG A 47 8.34 13.76 -2.94
C ARG A 47 7.59 12.77 -2.07
N VAL A 48 6.95 11.82 -2.72
CA VAL A 48 6.14 10.78 -2.09
C VAL A 48 6.90 9.46 -2.12
N LEU A 49 6.90 8.74 -1.00
CA LEU A 49 7.42 7.39 -0.89
C LEU A 49 6.29 6.45 -0.45
N ILE A 50 6.17 5.32 -1.13
CA ILE A 50 5.22 4.26 -0.77
C ILE A 50 6.04 3.03 -0.36
N VAL A 51 6.19 2.84 0.95
CA VAL A 51 6.87 1.69 1.55
C VAL A 51 5.83 0.63 1.87
N TYR A 52 6.08 -0.61 1.51
CA TYR A 52 5.16 -1.68 1.85
C TYR A 52 5.85 -3.02 2.09
N PHE A 53 5.23 -3.84 2.95
CA PHE A 53 5.50 -5.26 3.10
C PHE A 53 4.29 -6.06 2.62
N SER A 54 4.49 -7.06 1.77
CA SER A 54 3.41 -7.89 1.25
C SER A 54 3.79 -9.36 1.27
N HIS A 55 2.96 -10.20 1.91
CA HIS A 55 3.14 -11.65 1.93
C HIS A 55 2.36 -12.34 0.79
N SER A 56 1.07 -12.06 0.68
CA SER A 56 0.17 -12.67 -0.30
C SER A 56 -0.01 -11.88 -1.60
N GLY A 57 0.62 -10.73 -1.73
CA GLY A 57 0.47 -9.84 -2.88
C GLY A 57 -0.57 -8.73 -2.71
N ASN A 58 -1.55 -8.86 -1.81
CA ASN A 58 -2.63 -7.88 -1.66
C ASN A 58 -2.13 -6.48 -1.31
N THR A 59 -1.17 -6.36 -0.39
CA THR A 59 -0.59 -5.06 -0.02
C THR A 59 0.23 -4.46 -1.16
N ARG A 60 0.92 -5.30 -1.95
CA ARG A 60 1.63 -4.86 -3.16
C ARG A 60 0.67 -4.27 -4.17
N GLU A 61 -0.45 -4.95 -4.44
CA GLU A 61 -1.47 -4.47 -5.35
C GLU A 61 -2.01 -3.10 -4.92
N MET A 62 -2.33 -2.94 -3.63
CA MET A 62 -2.77 -1.67 -3.09
C MET A 62 -1.71 -0.57 -3.19
N ALA A 63 -0.45 -0.90 -2.93
CA ALA A 63 0.66 0.04 -3.08
C ALA A 63 0.80 0.52 -4.54
N ASN A 64 0.63 -0.39 -5.51
CA ASN A 64 0.62 -0.05 -6.93
C ASN A 64 -0.56 0.87 -7.31
N GLN A 65 -1.73 0.63 -6.77
CA GLN A 65 -2.91 1.50 -7.00
C GLN A 65 -2.68 2.89 -6.43
N ILE A 66 -2.15 3.01 -5.21
CA ILE A 66 -1.80 4.30 -4.62
C ILE A 66 -0.74 5.01 -5.48
N HIS A 67 0.30 4.28 -5.91
CA HIS A 67 1.33 4.84 -6.79
C HIS A 67 0.75 5.35 -8.12
N GLY A 68 -0.21 4.63 -8.72
CA GLY A 68 -0.90 5.08 -9.94
C GLY A 68 -1.70 6.38 -9.76
N ILE A 69 -2.15 6.68 -8.53
CA ILE A 69 -2.94 7.89 -8.23
C ILE A 69 -2.05 9.08 -7.85
N VAL A 70 -1.05 8.84 -7.00
CA VAL A 70 -0.25 9.93 -6.40
C VAL A 70 1.15 10.06 -6.99
N GLY A 71 1.62 9.06 -7.74
CA GLY A 71 3.01 8.96 -8.19
C GLY A 71 3.97 8.67 -7.04
N GLY A 72 5.23 9.03 -7.21
CA GLY A 72 6.28 8.87 -6.20
C GLY A 72 7.10 7.59 -6.35
N ASP A 73 7.86 7.25 -5.33
CA ASP A 73 8.73 6.08 -5.32
C ASP A 73 8.08 4.90 -4.60
N LEU A 74 8.24 3.69 -5.13
CA LEU A 74 7.80 2.44 -4.52
C LEU A 74 8.98 1.73 -3.86
N PHE A 75 8.81 1.29 -2.62
CA PHE A 75 9.80 0.50 -1.90
C PHE A 75 9.16 -0.72 -1.22
N GLU A 76 9.47 -1.90 -1.72
CA GLU A 76 9.04 -3.16 -1.10
C GLU A 76 10.03 -3.58 -0.01
N ILE A 77 9.52 -3.81 1.19
CA ILE A 77 10.26 -4.41 2.29
C ILE A 77 10.34 -5.92 2.06
N VAL A 78 11.57 -6.42 1.92
CA VAL A 78 11.84 -7.84 1.71
C VAL A 78 12.83 -8.30 2.77
N THR A 79 12.50 -9.39 3.45
CA THR A 79 13.38 -10.02 4.44
C THR A 79 14.42 -10.91 3.78
N VAL A 80 15.62 -11.01 4.35
CA VAL A 80 16.68 -11.89 3.85
C VAL A 80 16.25 -13.35 3.85
N GLN A 81 15.54 -13.77 4.90
CA GLN A 81 14.85 -15.06 4.93
C GLN A 81 13.38 -14.84 4.59
N PRO A 82 12.89 -15.36 3.46
CA PRO A 82 11.49 -15.18 3.08
C PRO A 82 10.58 -15.91 4.07
N TYR A 83 9.41 -15.34 4.31
CA TYR A 83 8.38 -16.02 5.09
C TYR A 83 7.82 -17.23 4.33
N PRO A 84 7.42 -18.29 5.04
CA PRO A 84 6.78 -19.45 4.42
C PRO A 84 5.52 -19.06 3.64
N GLN A 85 5.25 -19.74 2.52
CA GLN A 85 4.03 -19.50 1.73
C GLN A 85 2.80 -20.13 2.36
N GLU A 86 2.98 -21.23 3.09
CA GLU A 86 1.89 -21.94 3.74
C GLU A 86 1.37 -21.14 4.93
N TYR A 87 0.03 -20.96 4.99
CA TYR A 87 -0.64 -20.07 5.95
C TYR A 87 -0.35 -20.43 7.42
N LYS A 88 -0.41 -21.73 7.78
CA LYS A 88 -0.12 -22.14 9.16
C LYS A 88 1.33 -21.89 9.55
N ALA A 89 2.23 -22.10 8.62
CA ALA A 89 3.65 -21.89 8.86
C ALA A 89 3.99 -20.39 9.04
N VAL A 90 3.42 -19.51 8.21
CA VAL A 90 3.65 -18.07 8.38
C VAL A 90 3.07 -17.54 9.68
N ILE A 91 1.89 -18.04 10.11
CA ILE A 91 1.31 -17.68 11.40
C ILE A 91 2.24 -18.07 12.56
N ALA A 92 2.80 -19.29 12.53
CA ALA A 92 3.72 -19.78 13.55
C ALA A 92 5.00 -18.94 13.63
N VAL A 93 5.56 -18.56 12.48
CA VAL A 93 6.74 -17.68 12.41
C VAL A 93 6.41 -16.30 12.95
N ALA A 94 5.35 -15.67 12.47
CA ALA A 94 4.92 -14.33 12.89
C ALA A 94 4.64 -14.26 14.40
N LYS A 95 3.99 -15.29 14.96
CA LYS A 95 3.75 -15.39 16.41
C LYS A 95 5.07 -15.44 17.18
N ARG A 96 6.00 -16.32 16.77
CA ARG A 96 7.30 -16.46 17.42
C ARG A 96 8.11 -15.16 17.36
N GLU A 97 8.15 -14.49 16.21
CA GLU A 97 8.85 -13.22 16.04
C GLU A 97 8.27 -12.15 16.97
N ARG A 98 6.94 -12.03 17.02
CA ARG A 98 6.26 -11.10 17.91
C ARG A 98 6.58 -11.39 19.38
N ASP A 99 6.43 -12.64 19.81
CA ASP A 99 6.59 -13.03 21.21
C ASP A 99 8.04 -12.86 21.68
N SER A 100 9.01 -13.06 20.78
CA SER A 100 10.46 -12.86 21.05
C SER A 100 10.97 -11.46 20.72
N GLN A 101 10.13 -10.56 20.18
CA GLN A 101 10.54 -9.23 19.70
C GLN A 101 11.64 -9.30 18.62
N PHE A 102 11.71 -10.42 17.90
CA PHE A 102 12.71 -10.63 16.87
C PHE A 102 12.41 -9.78 15.62
N ARG A 103 13.42 -9.05 15.14
CA ARG A 103 13.33 -8.23 13.92
C ARG A 103 14.07 -8.93 12.78
N PRO A 104 13.37 -9.43 11.75
CA PRO A 104 14.00 -10.04 10.59
C PRO A 104 14.93 -9.08 9.87
N LYS A 105 16.06 -9.61 9.39
CA LYS A 105 17.01 -8.84 8.60
C LYS A 105 16.42 -8.51 7.24
N LEU A 106 16.48 -7.25 6.84
CA LEU A 106 16.00 -6.78 5.55
C LEU A 106 17.10 -6.89 4.48
N THR A 107 16.69 -7.15 3.23
CA THR A 107 17.60 -7.18 2.07
C THR A 107 18.10 -5.79 1.70
N LYS A 108 17.23 -4.78 1.85
CA LYS A 108 17.52 -3.37 1.54
C LYS A 108 16.86 -2.48 2.59
N ARG A 109 17.32 -1.24 2.66
CA ARG A 109 16.71 -0.18 3.47
C ARG A 109 16.39 1.00 2.59
N VAL A 110 15.42 1.82 3.02
CA VAL A 110 15.15 3.10 2.37
C VAL A 110 16.34 4.03 2.63
N GLU A 111 16.91 4.54 1.56
CA GLU A 111 17.94 5.58 1.63
C GLU A 111 17.28 6.96 1.57
N ASN A 112 17.88 7.94 2.26
CA ASN A 112 17.44 9.34 2.22
C ASN A 112 15.96 9.55 2.57
N LEU A 113 15.45 8.84 3.60
CA LEU A 113 14.06 8.95 4.03
C LEU A 113 13.65 10.42 4.31
N ASP A 114 14.57 11.22 4.84
CA ASP A 114 14.35 12.65 5.15
C ASP A 114 14.12 13.52 3.88
N SER A 115 14.40 12.99 2.71
CA SER A 115 14.16 13.69 1.45
C SER A 115 12.71 13.63 0.97
N TYR A 116 11.86 12.81 1.59
CA TYR A 116 10.46 12.66 1.25
C TYR A 116 9.58 13.56 2.12
N ASP A 117 8.57 14.18 1.48
CA ASP A 117 7.59 15.02 2.17
C ASP A 117 6.42 14.21 2.74
N LEU A 118 6.13 13.03 2.11
CA LEU A 118 5.04 12.14 2.48
C LEU A 118 5.47 10.68 2.33
N VAL A 119 5.18 9.87 3.35
CA VAL A 119 5.43 8.42 3.32
C VAL A 119 4.12 7.67 3.57
N PHE A 120 3.74 6.81 2.62
CA PHE A 120 2.72 5.80 2.83
C PHE A 120 3.39 4.53 3.33
N LEU A 121 2.83 3.90 4.37
CA LEU A 121 3.29 2.62 4.88
C LEU A 121 2.18 1.58 4.77
N GLY A 122 2.38 0.59 3.88
CA GLY A 122 1.45 -0.51 3.65
C GLY A 122 1.94 -1.81 4.29
N TYR A 123 1.05 -2.53 5.01
CA TYR A 123 1.38 -3.81 5.60
C TYR A 123 0.14 -4.67 5.88
N PRO A 124 0.26 -6.01 5.90
CA PRO A 124 -0.82 -6.88 6.37
C PRO A 124 -0.91 -6.81 7.90
N ASN A 125 -2.14 -6.82 8.41
CA ASN A 125 -2.34 -6.88 9.86
C ASN A 125 -2.07 -8.32 10.37
N TRP A 126 -0.98 -8.49 11.13
CA TRP A 126 -0.63 -9.75 11.76
C TRP A 126 -0.81 -9.65 13.28
N TYR A 127 -1.75 -10.43 13.82
CA TYR A 127 -2.08 -10.44 15.25
C TYR A 127 -2.42 -9.07 15.85
N GLY A 128 -3.16 -8.25 15.13
CA GLY A 128 -3.55 -6.91 15.59
C GLY A 128 -2.44 -5.88 15.56
N THR A 129 -1.30 -6.20 14.97
CA THR A 129 -0.14 -5.32 14.87
C THR A 129 0.52 -5.41 13.50
N LEU A 130 1.55 -4.62 13.28
CA LEU A 130 2.40 -4.72 12.08
C LEU A 130 3.35 -5.94 12.19
N PRO A 131 3.74 -6.51 11.03
CA PRO A 131 4.75 -7.56 10.99
C PRO A 131 6.09 -7.11 11.57
N MET A 132 6.84 -8.03 12.16
CA MET A 132 8.12 -7.71 12.81
C MET A 132 9.23 -7.32 11.82
N ALA A 133 8.97 -7.44 10.51
CA ALA A 133 9.82 -6.92 9.43
C ALA A 133 9.78 -5.39 9.25
N LEU A 134 8.88 -4.69 9.99
CA LEU A 134 8.66 -3.23 9.93
C LEU A 134 9.20 -2.47 11.14
#